data_035e96ffd95eb1e2895f5390e1ee93d7
#
_entry.id   035e96ffd95eb1e2895f5390e1ee93d7
#
_cell.length_a   1.000
_cell.length_b   1.000
_cell.length_c   1.000
_cell.angle_alpha   90.00
_cell.angle_beta   90.00
_cell.angle_gamma   90.00
#
_symmetry.space_group_name_H-M   'P 1'
#
loop_
_entity.id
_entity.type
_entity.pdbx_description
1 polymer ?
#
loop_
_entity_poly.entity_id
_entity_poly.type
_entity_poly.pdbx_seq_one_letter_code
_entity_poly.pdbx_strand_id
1 'polypeptide(L)'
;MGDSVFIGVDGGGTECRVVIGTRSTILGTGRSGPANVSSDTASAIKNIHAAIDQALTGIEDVDLTKARAHMGLAGVLSATQAKTVSAQMQIGQVVITDDRPTTLTGVLGDHDGIVAAIGTGSFIGSKHDETYQFIGGWGLMLSDEASGAWLGRTVLAETLLAQDGMRAHTGLTREIFALHKNDPKAIVAFAATATPADIGTFAKYVVEAAGVGDILGVDLLQRGAVYIELALSVLEPRPDDIISLTGGLGPAYATFFSPDIKKRLRPAQGSALDGALMLARRMD
;
A
#
# COMPACT_ATOMS: atom_id res chain seq x y z
N MET A 1 7.15 -23.36 -30.51
CA MET A 1 6.63 -23.33 -29.13
C MET A 1 6.45 -21.85 -28.80
N GLY A 2 5.22 -21.37 -28.59
CA GLY A 2 5.00 -19.99 -28.19
C GLY A 2 5.61 -19.75 -26.83
N ASP A 3 6.15 -18.54 -26.59
CA ASP A 3 6.70 -18.17 -25.30
C ASP A 3 5.61 -18.24 -24.21
N SER A 4 5.99 -18.75 -23.03
CA SER A 4 5.08 -18.76 -21.87
C SER A 4 4.64 -17.34 -21.53
N VAL A 5 3.33 -17.14 -21.34
CA VAL A 5 2.74 -15.85 -20.99
C VAL A 5 2.55 -15.76 -19.48
N PHE A 6 2.93 -14.64 -18.92
CA PHE A 6 2.83 -14.33 -17.48
C PHE A 6 2.00 -13.08 -17.27
N ILE A 7 1.19 -13.08 -16.24
CA ILE A 7 0.27 -11.98 -15.91
C ILE A 7 0.51 -11.58 -14.46
N GLY A 8 0.86 -10.31 -14.26
CA GLY A 8 0.89 -9.68 -12.95
C GLY A 8 -0.35 -8.83 -12.75
N VAL A 9 -0.99 -8.95 -11.59
CA VAL A 9 -2.13 -8.11 -11.21
C VAL A 9 -1.86 -7.47 -9.85
N ASP A 10 -2.07 -6.16 -9.78
CA ASP A 10 -2.04 -5.38 -8.54
C ASP A 10 -3.40 -4.71 -8.37
N GLY A 11 -4.22 -5.25 -7.47
CA GLY A 11 -5.59 -4.82 -7.23
C GLY A 11 -5.75 -4.10 -5.91
N GLY A 12 -5.85 -2.78 -5.97
CA GLY A 12 -5.98 -1.91 -4.80
C GLY A 12 -7.41 -1.41 -4.55
N GLY A 13 -7.56 -0.58 -3.52
CA GLY A 13 -8.83 0.06 -3.16
C GLY A 13 -9.29 1.17 -4.10
N THR A 14 -8.44 1.64 -5.02
CA THR A 14 -8.76 2.73 -5.95
C THR A 14 -8.61 2.33 -7.41
N GLU A 15 -7.70 1.43 -7.72
CA GLU A 15 -7.35 1.02 -9.08
C GLU A 15 -6.93 -0.45 -9.11
N CYS A 16 -7.18 -1.12 -10.23
CA CYS A 16 -6.58 -2.39 -10.61
C CYS A 16 -5.63 -2.18 -11.78
N ARG A 17 -4.42 -2.69 -11.67
CA ARG A 17 -3.37 -2.63 -12.69
C ARG A 17 -2.98 -4.04 -13.11
N VAL A 18 -2.79 -4.22 -14.41
CA VAL A 18 -2.38 -5.50 -15.02
C VAL A 18 -1.18 -5.28 -15.91
N VAL A 19 -0.27 -6.25 -15.91
CA VAL A 19 0.81 -6.37 -16.87
C VAL A 19 0.83 -7.78 -17.43
N ILE A 20 0.96 -7.90 -18.75
CA ILE A 20 1.10 -9.16 -19.47
C ILE A 20 2.47 -9.16 -20.14
N GLY A 21 3.20 -10.25 -20.04
CA GLY A 21 4.53 -10.37 -20.66
C GLY A 21 4.98 -11.81 -20.85
N THR A 22 6.11 -11.95 -21.53
CA THR A 22 6.91 -13.17 -21.58
C THR A 22 7.97 -13.17 -20.48
N ARG A 23 8.92 -14.09 -20.50
CA ARG A 23 10.05 -14.07 -19.54
C ARG A 23 10.90 -12.80 -19.65
N SER A 24 10.99 -12.19 -20.84
CA SER A 24 11.89 -11.05 -21.09
C SER A 24 11.20 -9.76 -21.55
N THR A 25 9.97 -9.84 -22.03
CA THR A 25 9.30 -8.71 -22.69
C THR A 25 7.94 -8.44 -22.06
N ILE A 26 7.59 -7.17 -21.91
CA ILE A 26 6.23 -6.72 -21.60
C ILE A 26 5.46 -6.65 -22.93
N LEU A 27 4.31 -7.31 -22.99
CA LEU A 27 3.44 -7.34 -24.16
C LEU A 27 2.36 -6.26 -24.05
N GLY A 28 1.79 -6.05 -22.87
CA GLY A 28 0.74 -5.06 -22.68
C GLY A 28 0.49 -4.75 -21.21
N THR A 29 -0.18 -3.64 -21.00
CA THR A 29 -0.60 -3.18 -19.66
C THR A 29 -2.05 -2.71 -19.70
N GLY A 30 -2.76 -2.87 -18.59
CA GLY A 30 -4.14 -2.42 -18.47
C GLY A 30 -4.45 -1.87 -17.09
N ARG A 31 -5.51 -1.07 -17.03
CA ARG A 31 -6.00 -0.45 -15.80
C ARG A 31 -7.51 -0.44 -15.75
N SER A 32 -8.07 -0.47 -14.58
CA SER A 32 -9.52 -0.39 -14.35
C SER A 32 -9.82 0.19 -12.99
N GLY A 33 -11.09 0.16 -12.57
CA GLY A 33 -11.53 0.61 -11.24
C GLY A 33 -11.00 -0.25 -10.09
N PRO A 34 -11.48 0.01 -8.86
CA PRO A 34 -11.04 -0.67 -7.65
C PRO A 34 -11.17 -2.19 -7.72
N ALA A 35 -10.21 -2.92 -7.12
CA ALA A 35 -10.23 -4.38 -7.02
C ALA A 35 -9.96 -4.88 -5.58
N ASN A 36 -10.51 -4.18 -4.58
CA ASN A 36 -10.48 -4.65 -3.19
C ASN A 36 -11.55 -5.73 -2.98
N VAL A 37 -11.10 -6.95 -2.70
CA VAL A 37 -11.96 -8.15 -2.61
C VAL A 37 -12.90 -8.11 -1.39
N SER A 38 -12.48 -7.49 -0.28
CA SER A 38 -13.32 -7.43 0.93
C SER A 38 -14.41 -6.38 0.84
N SER A 39 -14.23 -5.32 0.04
CA SER A 39 -15.22 -4.26 -0.11
C SER A 39 -16.36 -4.68 -1.04
N ASP A 40 -16.04 -5.22 -2.21
CA ASP A 40 -16.98 -5.73 -3.21
C ASP A 40 -16.30 -6.73 -4.13
N THR A 41 -16.44 -8.01 -3.82
CA THR A 41 -15.84 -9.10 -4.57
C THR A 41 -16.29 -9.14 -6.04
N ALA A 42 -17.58 -8.86 -6.32
CA ALA A 42 -18.09 -8.91 -7.68
C ALA A 42 -17.54 -7.80 -8.56
N SER A 43 -17.51 -6.57 -8.04
CA SER A 43 -16.89 -5.44 -8.72
C SER A 43 -15.36 -5.63 -8.89
N ALA A 44 -14.68 -6.20 -7.89
CA ALA A 44 -13.26 -6.51 -7.98
C ALA A 44 -12.97 -7.48 -9.15
N ILE A 45 -13.71 -8.58 -9.25
CA ILE A 45 -13.59 -9.55 -10.36
C ILE A 45 -13.85 -8.88 -11.71
N LYS A 46 -14.92 -8.09 -11.83
CA LYS A 46 -15.24 -7.36 -13.06
C LYS A 46 -14.10 -6.42 -13.47
N ASN A 47 -13.53 -5.69 -12.51
CA ASN A 47 -12.44 -4.76 -12.77
C ASN A 47 -11.15 -5.49 -13.14
N ILE A 48 -10.84 -6.64 -12.53
CA ILE A 48 -9.70 -7.47 -12.92
C ILE A 48 -9.82 -7.90 -14.38
N HIS A 49 -10.99 -8.42 -14.79
CA HIS A 49 -11.24 -8.78 -16.20
C HIS A 49 -11.07 -7.59 -17.14
N ALA A 50 -11.67 -6.43 -16.82
CA ALA A 50 -11.56 -5.22 -17.63
C ALA A 50 -10.10 -4.76 -17.81
N ALA A 51 -9.27 -4.86 -16.76
CA ALA A 51 -7.86 -4.53 -16.84
C ALA A 51 -7.06 -5.55 -17.67
N ILE A 52 -7.39 -6.85 -17.60
CA ILE A 52 -6.80 -7.89 -18.43
C ILE A 52 -7.18 -7.66 -19.90
N ASP A 53 -8.45 -7.41 -20.21
CA ASP A 53 -8.93 -7.14 -21.57
C ASP A 53 -8.23 -5.92 -22.16
N GLN A 54 -8.07 -4.86 -21.37
CA GLN A 54 -7.32 -3.68 -21.80
C GLN A 54 -5.84 -4.02 -22.08
N ALA A 55 -5.21 -4.83 -21.22
CA ALA A 55 -3.82 -5.24 -21.40
C ALA A 55 -3.61 -6.10 -22.66
N LEU A 56 -4.64 -6.81 -23.12
CA LEU A 56 -4.62 -7.60 -24.33
C LEU A 56 -4.88 -6.81 -25.62
N THR A 57 -5.30 -5.55 -25.51
CA THR A 57 -5.63 -4.74 -26.68
C THR A 57 -4.45 -4.61 -27.65
N GLY A 58 -4.64 -5.07 -28.88
CA GLY A 58 -3.59 -5.06 -29.91
C GLY A 58 -2.56 -6.17 -29.80
N ILE A 59 -2.77 -7.16 -28.93
CA ILE A 59 -1.93 -8.36 -28.83
C ILE A 59 -2.69 -9.51 -29.46
N GLU A 60 -2.10 -10.12 -30.48
CA GLU A 60 -2.64 -11.30 -31.15
C GLU A 60 -2.04 -12.58 -30.55
N ASP A 61 -2.76 -13.70 -30.68
CA ASP A 61 -2.30 -15.08 -30.37
C ASP A 61 -1.91 -15.37 -28.92
N VAL A 62 -2.51 -14.67 -27.94
CA VAL A 62 -2.34 -15.00 -26.51
C VAL A 62 -3.41 -16.01 -26.05
N ASP A 63 -2.97 -17.21 -25.71
CA ASP A 63 -3.81 -18.25 -25.11
C ASP A 63 -3.74 -18.16 -23.58
N LEU A 64 -4.71 -17.49 -22.97
CA LEU A 64 -4.76 -17.33 -21.51
C LEU A 64 -4.90 -18.66 -20.76
N THR A 65 -5.42 -19.72 -21.40
CA THR A 65 -5.55 -21.04 -20.75
C THR A 65 -4.19 -21.72 -20.52
N LYS A 66 -3.12 -21.18 -21.10
CA LYS A 66 -1.73 -21.59 -20.87
C LYS A 66 -0.91 -20.57 -20.09
N ALA A 67 -1.50 -19.42 -19.78
CA ALA A 67 -0.83 -18.36 -19.04
C ALA A 67 -0.74 -18.69 -17.55
N ARG A 68 0.22 -18.06 -16.87
CA ARG A 68 0.39 -18.09 -15.42
C ARG A 68 0.20 -16.70 -14.86
N ALA A 69 -0.63 -16.57 -13.82
CA ALA A 69 -0.94 -15.29 -13.22
C ALA A 69 -0.63 -15.29 -11.72
N HIS A 70 -0.02 -14.22 -11.25
CA HIS A 70 0.04 -13.89 -9.82
C HIS A 70 -0.70 -12.57 -9.58
N MET A 71 -1.67 -12.61 -8.67
CA MET A 71 -2.52 -11.47 -8.35
C MET A 71 -2.35 -11.08 -6.88
N GLY A 72 -1.80 -9.90 -6.62
CA GLY A 72 -1.79 -9.26 -5.29
C GLY A 72 -3.04 -8.41 -5.16
N LEU A 73 -3.97 -8.79 -4.30
CA LEU A 73 -5.27 -8.14 -4.20
C LEU A 73 -5.52 -7.65 -2.78
N ALA A 74 -5.75 -6.36 -2.63
CA ALA A 74 -6.16 -5.78 -1.36
C ALA A 74 -7.47 -6.44 -0.87
N GLY A 75 -7.53 -6.71 0.44
CA GLY A 75 -8.73 -7.28 1.06
C GLY A 75 -8.90 -8.80 0.90
N VAL A 76 -7.92 -9.52 0.36
CA VAL A 76 -7.91 -10.98 0.43
C VAL A 76 -7.48 -11.41 1.83
N LEU A 77 -8.44 -11.83 2.65
CA LEU A 77 -8.24 -12.19 4.07
C LEU A 77 -8.27 -13.72 4.30
N SER A 78 -8.60 -14.51 3.29
CA SER A 78 -8.71 -15.96 3.44
C SER A 78 -8.44 -16.71 2.14
N ALA A 79 -7.99 -17.97 2.27
CA ALA A 79 -7.84 -18.89 1.15
C ALA A 79 -9.18 -19.14 0.40
N THR A 80 -10.32 -19.03 1.08
CA THR A 80 -11.64 -19.18 0.46
C THR A 80 -11.92 -18.02 -0.48
N GLN A 81 -11.65 -16.78 -0.08
CA GLN A 81 -11.78 -15.61 -0.96
C GLN A 81 -10.86 -15.72 -2.18
N ALA A 82 -9.59 -16.08 -1.98
CA ALA A 82 -8.64 -16.31 -3.06
C ALA A 82 -9.17 -17.36 -4.07
N LYS A 83 -9.70 -18.49 -3.58
CA LYS A 83 -10.31 -19.54 -4.43
C LYS A 83 -11.54 -19.02 -5.18
N THR A 84 -12.40 -18.22 -4.55
CA THR A 84 -13.58 -17.65 -5.20
C THR A 84 -13.18 -16.75 -6.38
N VAL A 85 -12.18 -15.89 -6.20
CA VAL A 85 -11.69 -15.04 -7.30
C VAL A 85 -10.99 -15.88 -8.37
N SER A 86 -10.09 -16.80 -7.99
CA SER A 86 -9.35 -17.65 -8.91
C SER A 86 -10.29 -18.48 -9.82
N ALA A 87 -11.38 -19.00 -9.26
CA ALA A 87 -12.36 -19.79 -10.03
C ALA A 87 -13.10 -18.99 -11.12
N GLN A 88 -13.06 -17.68 -11.08
CA GLN A 88 -13.65 -16.79 -12.09
C GLN A 88 -12.66 -16.37 -13.16
N MET A 89 -11.38 -16.70 -13.02
CA MET A 89 -10.34 -16.35 -13.98
C MET A 89 -10.20 -17.47 -15.01
N GLN A 90 -10.30 -17.13 -16.31
CA GLN A 90 -10.09 -18.06 -17.41
C GLN A 90 -8.59 -18.10 -17.78
N ILE A 91 -7.73 -18.37 -16.80
CA ILE A 91 -6.28 -18.39 -16.91
C ILE A 91 -5.79 -19.77 -16.46
N GLY A 92 -4.77 -20.31 -17.13
CA GLY A 92 -4.31 -21.68 -16.92
C GLY A 92 -3.87 -21.98 -15.48
N GLN A 93 -3.08 -21.10 -14.90
CA GLN A 93 -2.66 -21.21 -13.50
C GLN A 93 -2.74 -19.84 -12.82
N VAL A 94 -3.42 -19.75 -11.67
CA VAL A 94 -3.63 -18.50 -10.95
C VAL A 94 -3.25 -18.70 -9.49
N VAL A 95 -2.33 -17.86 -9.01
CA VAL A 95 -2.02 -17.69 -7.59
C VAL A 95 -2.53 -16.32 -7.15
N ILE A 96 -3.27 -16.30 -6.06
CA ILE A 96 -3.79 -15.07 -5.46
C ILE A 96 -3.28 -14.95 -4.03
N THR A 97 -2.68 -13.81 -3.73
CA THR A 97 -2.29 -13.40 -2.38
C THR A 97 -2.97 -12.08 -2.03
N ASP A 98 -2.84 -11.66 -0.78
CA ASP A 98 -3.01 -10.23 -0.51
C ASP A 98 -1.91 -9.42 -1.22
N ASP A 99 -2.01 -8.09 -1.20
CA ASP A 99 -1.12 -7.17 -1.94
C ASP A 99 0.29 -7.02 -1.33
N ARG A 100 0.55 -7.58 -0.14
CA ARG A 100 1.81 -7.42 0.58
C ARG A 100 2.98 -8.18 -0.05
N PRO A 101 2.87 -9.48 -0.42
CA PRO A 101 3.95 -10.22 -1.09
C PRO A 101 4.37 -9.59 -2.41
N THR A 102 3.41 -9.14 -3.22
CA THR A 102 3.69 -8.48 -4.50
C THR A 102 4.39 -7.14 -4.30
N THR A 103 3.97 -6.37 -3.28
CA THR A 103 4.64 -5.11 -2.92
C THR A 103 6.09 -5.35 -2.50
N LEU A 104 6.36 -6.30 -1.59
CA LEU A 104 7.72 -6.60 -1.17
C LEU A 104 8.59 -7.06 -2.33
N THR A 105 8.08 -8.00 -3.14
CA THR A 105 8.83 -8.52 -4.29
C THR A 105 9.17 -7.44 -5.29
N GLY A 106 8.23 -6.55 -5.60
CA GLY A 106 8.49 -5.46 -6.54
C GLY A 106 9.46 -4.42 -6.00
N VAL A 107 9.30 -4.03 -4.75
CA VAL A 107 10.16 -3.01 -4.11
C VAL A 107 11.58 -3.51 -3.91
N LEU A 108 11.76 -4.78 -3.50
CA LEU A 108 13.08 -5.36 -3.23
C LEU A 108 13.73 -5.99 -4.47
N GLY A 109 12.95 -6.33 -5.49
CA GLY A 109 13.47 -7.10 -6.62
C GLY A 109 13.96 -8.48 -6.16
N ASP A 110 15.20 -8.82 -6.57
CA ASP A 110 15.86 -10.07 -6.16
C ASP A 110 16.61 -9.97 -4.82
N HIS A 111 16.62 -8.79 -4.19
CA HIS A 111 17.27 -8.60 -2.89
C HIS A 111 16.40 -9.08 -1.74
N ASP A 112 17.06 -9.55 -0.69
CA ASP A 112 16.49 -9.66 0.64
C ASP A 112 16.44 -8.29 1.31
N GLY A 113 15.52 -8.13 2.26
CA GLY A 113 15.40 -6.87 3.00
C GLY A 113 14.01 -6.61 3.56
N ILE A 114 13.79 -5.36 3.95
CA ILE A 114 12.56 -4.92 4.61
C ILE A 114 11.96 -3.74 3.87
N VAL A 115 10.64 -3.76 3.74
CA VAL A 115 9.85 -2.67 3.14
C VAL A 115 8.90 -2.10 4.18
N ALA A 116 8.91 -0.78 4.36
CA ALA A 116 7.84 -0.05 5.00
C ALA A 116 6.95 0.58 3.92
N ALA A 117 5.77 0.04 3.75
CA ALA A 117 4.77 0.53 2.79
C ALA A 117 3.82 1.48 3.52
N ILE A 118 3.93 2.80 3.24
CA ILE A 118 3.23 3.86 3.95
C ILE A 118 2.42 4.69 2.96
N GLY A 119 1.16 4.32 2.81
CA GLY A 119 0.16 4.99 1.96
C GLY A 119 -1.06 5.43 2.75
N THR A 120 -2.25 5.18 2.22
CA THR A 120 -3.52 5.34 2.96
C THR A 120 -3.56 4.48 4.21
N GLY A 121 -3.20 3.19 4.11
CA GLY A 121 -2.84 2.31 5.21
C GLY A 121 -1.33 2.13 5.30
N SER A 122 -0.86 1.28 6.22
CA SER A 122 0.56 0.96 6.36
C SER A 122 0.79 -0.48 6.76
N PHE A 123 1.87 -1.05 6.27
CA PHE A 123 2.44 -2.29 6.80
C PHE A 123 3.96 -2.28 6.66
N ILE A 124 4.63 -3.06 7.47
CA ILE A 124 6.06 -3.30 7.36
C ILE A 124 6.25 -4.80 7.12
N GLY A 125 7.10 -5.17 6.18
CA GLY A 125 7.35 -6.58 5.91
C GLY A 125 8.78 -6.87 5.50
N SER A 126 9.26 -8.08 5.81
CA SER A 126 10.56 -8.59 5.33
C SER A 126 10.36 -9.69 4.30
N LYS A 127 11.32 -9.78 3.38
CA LYS A 127 11.50 -10.89 2.46
C LYS A 127 12.91 -11.44 2.65
N HIS A 128 12.99 -12.72 3.04
CA HIS A 128 14.25 -13.45 3.16
C HIS A 128 14.07 -14.84 2.56
N ASP A 129 14.89 -15.19 1.57
CA ASP A 129 14.83 -16.50 0.90
C ASP A 129 13.40 -16.88 0.47
N GLU A 130 12.66 -15.95 -0.14
CA GLU A 130 11.24 -16.06 -0.56
C GLU A 130 10.25 -16.31 0.61
N THR A 131 10.70 -16.16 1.85
CA THR A 131 9.82 -16.17 3.04
C THR A 131 9.45 -14.74 3.41
N TYR A 132 8.16 -14.52 3.63
CA TYR A 132 7.62 -13.20 3.98
C TYR A 132 7.15 -13.17 5.43
N GLN A 133 7.47 -12.08 6.12
CA GLN A 133 6.92 -11.75 7.43
C GLN A 133 6.32 -10.35 7.38
N PHE A 134 5.22 -10.12 8.07
CA PHE A 134 4.50 -8.85 8.05
C PHE A 134 4.15 -8.37 9.45
N ILE A 135 4.23 -7.06 9.66
CA ILE A 135 3.81 -6.35 10.87
C ILE A 135 2.87 -5.22 10.46
N GLY A 136 1.77 -5.06 11.20
CA GLY A 136 0.76 -4.06 10.92
C GLY A 136 -0.16 -4.42 9.76
N GLY A 137 -0.82 -3.42 9.18
CA GLY A 137 -1.76 -3.63 8.08
C GLY A 137 -3.10 -4.24 8.50
N TRP A 138 -3.51 -4.02 9.75
CA TRP A 138 -4.79 -4.51 10.27
C TRP A 138 -5.95 -3.53 10.09
N GLY A 139 -5.71 -2.45 9.35
CA GLY A 139 -6.69 -1.40 9.06
C GLY A 139 -6.76 -0.31 10.13
N LEU A 140 -7.26 0.87 9.73
CA LEU A 140 -7.29 2.10 10.52
C LEU A 140 -7.91 1.96 11.91
N MET A 141 -8.87 1.07 12.08
CA MET A 141 -9.57 0.89 13.37
C MET A 141 -8.72 0.18 14.42
N LEU A 142 -7.76 -0.65 14.00
CA LEU A 142 -6.98 -1.52 14.88
C LEU A 142 -5.47 -1.26 14.79
N SER A 143 -5.02 -0.65 13.70
CA SER A 143 -3.60 -0.52 13.37
C SER A 143 -3.39 0.64 12.38
N ASP A 144 -2.51 0.43 11.39
CA ASP A 144 -2.12 1.35 10.34
C ASP A 144 -1.39 2.58 10.88
N GLU A 145 -0.67 2.46 12.00
CA GLU A 145 0.19 3.52 12.53
C GLU A 145 1.15 4.01 11.44
N ALA A 146 1.47 5.29 11.48
CA ALA A 146 2.25 6.00 10.47
C ALA A 146 1.58 6.19 9.11
N SER A 147 0.41 5.58 8.84
CA SER A 147 -0.31 5.74 7.58
C SER A 147 -0.94 7.13 7.43
N GLY A 148 -1.39 7.44 6.21
CA GLY A 148 -2.15 8.66 5.94
C GLY A 148 -3.44 8.73 6.73
N ALA A 149 -4.17 7.62 6.82
CA ALA A 149 -5.41 7.56 7.59
C ALA A 149 -5.16 7.72 9.10
N TRP A 150 -4.07 7.14 9.63
CA TRP A 150 -3.68 7.32 11.02
C TRP A 150 -3.30 8.77 11.32
N LEU A 151 -2.48 9.42 10.47
CA LEU A 151 -2.13 10.84 10.61
C LEU A 151 -3.38 11.72 10.57
N GLY A 152 -4.27 11.48 9.58
CA GLY A 152 -5.51 12.23 9.42
C GLY A 152 -6.45 12.09 10.62
N ARG A 153 -6.70 10.85 11.09
CA ARG A 153 -7.50 10.61 12.29
C ARG A 153 -6.90 11.31 13.50
N THR A 154 -5.58 11.22 13.65
CA THR A 154 -4.90 11.79 14.84
C THR A 154 -4.95 13.31 14.82
N VAL A 155 -4.70 13.98 13.69
CA VAL A 155 -4.76 15.44 13.62
C VAL A 155 -6.18 15.98 13.80
N LEU A 156 -7.21 15.27 13.33
CA LEU A 156 -8.61 15.63 13.59
C LEU A 156 -8.92 15.55 15.10
N ALA A 157 -8.47 14.49 15.78
CA ALA A 157 -8.64 14.33 17.22
C ALA A 157 -7.88 15.40 18.02
N GLU A 158 -6.62 15.68 17.68
CA GLU A 158 -5.81 16.73 18.33
C GLU A 158 -6.43 18.12 18.11
N THR A 159 -7.08 18.37 16.97
CA THR A 159 -7.81 19.61 16.71
C THR A 159 -8.99 19.78 17.68
N LEU A 160 -9.75 18.70 17.94
CA LEU A 160 -10.85 18.75 18.92
C LEU A 160 -10.33 18.92 20.36
N LEU A 161 -9.25 18.24 20.73
CA LEU A 161 -8.60 18.43 22.04
C LEU A 161 -8.13 19.89 22.25
N ALA A 162 -7.63 20.53 21.19
CA ALA A 162 -7.27 21.94 21.25
C ALA A 162 -8.50 22.85 21.39
N GLN A 163 -9.59 22.53 20.68
CA GLN A 163 -10.87 23.24 20.80
C GLN A 163 -11.47 23.12 22.21
N ASP A 164 -11.31 21.98 22.86
CA ASP A 164 -11.77 21.76 24.26
C ASP A 164 -10.85 22.42 25.28
N GLY A 165 -9.75 23.06 24.86
CA GLY A 165 -8.78 23.71 25.74
C GLY A 165 -7.85 22.74 26.50
N MET A 166 -7.87 21.45 26.16
CA MET A 166 -6.98 20.42 26.72
C MET A 166 -5.55 20.54 26.21
N ARG A 167 -5.37 21.17 25.04
CA ARG A 167 -4.09 21.46 24.41
C ARG A 167 -4.09 22.86 23.80
N ALA A 168 -2.91 23.44 23.61
CA ALA A 168 -2.80 24.69 22.85
C ALA A 168 -3.02 24.45 21.36
N HIS A 169 -3.71 25.36 20.68
CA HIS A 169 -3.77 25.34 19.22
C HIS A 169 -2.38 25.60 18.61
N THR A 170 -2.01 24.78 17.62
CA THR A 170 -0.87 25.05 16.73
C THR A 170 -1.34 25.67 15.41
N GLY A 171 -0.42 25.98 14.50
CA GLY A 171 -0.77 26.37 13.13
C GLY A 171 -1.60 25.31 12.43
N LEU A 172 -1.16 24.05 12.56
CA LEU A 172 -1.82 22.89 11.98
C LEU A 172 -3.26 22.71 12.49
N THR A 173 -3.48 22.73 13.80
CA THR A 173 -4.84 22.54 14.34
C THR A 173 -5.79 23.67 13.95
N ARG A 174 -5.30 24.92 13.84
CA ARG A 174 -6.12 26.05 13.35
C ARG A 174 -6.50 25.87 11.89
N GLU A 175 -5.58 25.41 11.04
CA GLU A 175 -5.84 25.15 9.64
C GLU A 175 -6.87 24.04 9.45
N ILE A 176 -6.71 22.89 10.13
CA ILE A 176 -7.67 21.78 10.11
C ILE A 176 -9.05 22.25 10.59
N PHE A 177 -9.11 23.05 11.65
CA PHE A 177 -10.38 23.59 12.18
C PHE A 177 -11.06 24.53 11.18
N ALA A 178 -10.29 25.40 10.51
CA ALA A 178 -10.82 26.30 9.47
C ALA A 178 -11.40 25.53 8.26
N LEU A 179 -10.79 24.40 7.83
CA LEU A 179 -11.32 23.52 6.79
C LEU A 179 -12.73 23.00 7.14
N HIS A 180 -13.04 22.88 8.42
CA HIS A 180 -14.36 22.49 8.94
C HIS A 180 -15.19 23.69 9.42
N LYS A 181 -14.94 24.90 8.84
CA LYS A 181 -15.69 26.14 9.15
C LYS A 181 -15.65 26.55 10.62
N ASN A 182 -14.60 26.16 11.33
CA ASN A 182 -14.46 26.36 12.78
C ASN A 182 -15.63 25.75 13.59
N ASP A 183 -16.20 24.66 13.11
CA ASP A 183 -17.28 23.95 13.80
C ASP A 183 -16.82 22.54 14.19
N PRO A 184 -16.67 22.21 15.49
CA PRO A 184 -16.28 20.89 15.93
C PRO A 184 -17.29 19.80 15.51
N LYS A 185 -18.58 20.16 15.35
CA LYS A 185 -19.61 19.21 14.89
C LYS A 185 -19.40 18.83 13.42
N ALA A 186 -18.83 19.72 12.61
CA ALA A 186 -18.49 19.39 11.22
C ALA A 186 -17.37 18.34 11.13
N ILE A 187 -16.38 18.39 12.03
CA ILE A 187 -15.34 17.35 12.14
C ILE A 187 -15.98 16.00 12.50
N VAL A 188 -16.87 15.97 13.49
CA VAL A 188 -17.56 14.76 13.93
C VAL A 188 -18.42 14.18 12.80
N ALA A 189 -19.20 15.03 12.12
CA ALA A 189 -20.05 14.63 11.00
C ALA A 189 -19.22 14.04 9.83
N PHE A 190 -18.09 14.67 9.50
CA PHE A 190 -17.16 14.12 8.51
C PHE A 190 -16.63 12.75 8.94
N ALA A 191 -16.10 12.63 10.15
CA ALA A 191 -15.50 11.40 10.65
C ALA A 191 -16.48 10.22 10.74
N ALA A 192 -17.79 10.51 10.94
CA ALA A 192 -18.83 9.48 11.04
C ALA A 192 -19.05 8.68 9.74
N THR A 193 -18.72 9.27 8.58
CA THR A 193 -18.97 8.65 7.26
C THR A 193 -17.72 8.53 6.39
N ALA A 194 -16.62 9.16 6.81
CA ALA A 194 -15.39 9.19 6.03
C ALA A 194 -14.73 7.81 5.93
N THR A 195 -14.30 7.47 4.73
CA THR A 195 -13.47 6.30 4.49
C THR A 195 -12.03 6.54 4.98
N PRO A 196 -11.21 5.49 5.15
CA PRO A 196 -9.77 5.68 5.43
C PRO A 196 -9.06 6.55 4.39
N ALA A 197 -9.48 6.49 3.12
CA ALA A 197 -8.93 7.34 2.07
C ALA A 197 -9.29 8.82 2.28
N ASP A 198 -10.54 9.12 2.64
CA ASP A 198 -10.98 10.48 2.95
C ASP A 198 -10.21 11.07 4.13
N ILE A 199 -10.08 10.28 5.21
CA ILE A 199 -9.31 10.68 6.40
C ILE A 199 -7.82 10.87 6.03
N GLY A 200 -7.27 10.00 5.19
CA GLY A 200 -5.89 10.06 4.72
C GLY A 200 -5.54 11.34 3.97
N THR A 201 -6.53 12.06 3.41
CA THR A 201 -6.29 13.36 2.75
C THR A 201 -5.73 14.43 3.67
N PHE A 202 -5.92 14.30 5.00
CA PHE A 202 -5.36 15.22 5.98
C PHE A 202 -3.86 15.02 6.24
N ALA A 203 -3.28 13.89 5.85
CA ALA A 203 -1.85 13.62 6.05
C ALA A 203 -0.95 14.67 5.40
N LYS A 204 -1.33 15.22 4.25
CA LYS A 204 -0.58 16.29 3.57
C LYS A 204 -0.39 17.52 4.46
N TYR A 205 -1.41 17.93 5.20
CA TYR A 205 -1.33 19.08 6.11
C TYR A 205 -0.37 18.80 7.26
N VAL A 206 -0.35 17.55 7.78
CA VAL A 206 0.61 17.15 8.81
C VAL A 206 2.05 17.23 8.28
N VAL A 207 2.31 16.73 7.06
CA VAL A 207 3.63 16.74 6.43
C VAL A 207 4.08 18.18 6.14
N GLU A 208 3.21 19.01 5.58
CA GLU A 208 3.47 20.43 5.29
C GLU A 208 3.77 21.21 6.58
N ALA A 209 2.95 21.04 7.63
CA ALA A 209 3.14 21.69 8.92
C ALA A 209 4.47 21.24 9.59
N ALA A 210 4.80 19.96 9.53
CA ALA A 210 6.08 19.47 10.02
C ALA A 210 7.27 20.10 9.27
N GLY A 211 7.12 20.29 7.95
CA GLY A 211 8.15 20.94 7.11
C GLY A 211 8.44 22.39 7.49
N VAL A 212 7.50 23.09 8.10
CA VAL A 212 7.68 24.47 8.64
C VAL A 212 7.89 24.50 10.15
N GLY A 213 8.06 23.35 10.80
CA GLY A 213 8.39 23.24 12.21
C GLY A 213 7.20 23.36 13.17
N ASP A 214 5.95 23.14 12.70
CA ASP A 214 4.80 23.04 13.59
C ASP A 214 5.00 21.89 14.59
N ILE A 215 4.85 22.18 15.88
CA ILE A 215 5.15 21.24 16.97
C ILE A 215 4.33 19.94 16.84
N LEU A 216 3.03 20.06 16.51
CA LEU A 216 2.17 18.88 16.37
C LEU A 216 2.52 18.09 15.10
N GLY A 217 2.75 18.77 13.97
CA GLY A 217 3.15 18.12 12.75
C GLY A 217 4.44 17.29 12.91
N VAL A 218 5.46 17.88 13.56
CA VAL A 218 6.72 17.20 13.89
C VAL A 218 6.49 16.01 14.84
N ASP A 219 5.71 16.18 15.91
CA ASP A 219 5.40 15.12 16.88
C ASP A 219 4.72 13.93 16.20
N LEU A 220 3.73 14.17 15.35
CA LEU A 220 3.00 13.11 14.66
C LEU A 220 3.90 12.29 13.72
N LEU A 221 4.76 12.95 12.94
CA LEU A 221 5.72 12.25 12.10
C LEU A 221 6.76 11.50 12.93
N GLN A 222 7.23 12.07 14.02
CA GLN A 222 8.17 11.39 14.90
C GLN A 222 7.57 10.15 15.56
N ARG A 223 6.31 10.19 16.01
CA ARG A 223 5.60 9.03 16.55
C ARG A 223 5.45 7.94 15.49
N GLY A 224 5.10 8.30 14.25
CA GLY A 224 5.05 7.34 13.15
C GLY A 224 6.42 6.73 12.82
N ALA A 225 7.49 7.53 12.84
CA ALA A 225 8.85 7.02 12.62
C ALA A 225 9.27 6.04 13.73
N VAL A 226 8.97 6.33 14.98
CA VAL A 226 9.23 5.42 16.12
C VAL A 226 8.51 4.09 15.93
N TYR A 227 7.23 4.11 15.50
CA TYR A 227 6.50 2.88 15.20
C TYR A 227 7.17 2.07 14.08
N ILE A 228 7.58 2.73 12.99
CA ILE A 228 8.27 2.06 11.88
C ILE A 228 9.58 1.44 12.37
N GLU A 229 10.40 2.17 13.12
CA GLU A 229 11.66 1.65 13.68
C GLU A 229 11.45 0.46 14.61
N LEU A 230 10.41 0.50 15.43
CA LEU A 230 10.05 -0.63 16.30
C LEU A 230 9.68 -1.86 15.44
N ALA A 231 8.84 -1.69 14.41
CA ALA A 231 8.48 -2.78 13.53
C ALA A 231 9.69 -3.34 12.76
N LEU A 232 10.60 -2.46 12.30
CA LEU A 232 11.88 -2.88 11.70
C LEU A 232 12.69 -3.74 12.68
N SER A 233 12.77 -3.35 13.95
CA SER A 233 13.53 -4.11 14.95
C SER A 233 12.95 -5.49 15.24
N VAL A 234 11.61 -5.63 15.20
CA VAL A 234 10.92 -6.91 15.41
C VAL A 234 11.13 -7.87 14.23
N LEU A 235 11.33 -7.34 13.01
CA LEU A 235 11.64 -8.16 11.83
C LEU A 235 13.12 -8.63 11.77
N GLU A 236 13.92 -8.27 12.77
CA GLU A 236 15.31 -8.72 12.95
C GLU A 236 16.16 -8.56 11.66
N PRO A 237 16.36 -7.33 11.19
CA PRO A 237 17.04 -7.09 9.92
C PRO A 237 18.47 -7.65 9.93
N ARG A 238 18.82 -8.45 8.93
CA ARG A 238 20.17 -8.97 8.71
C ARG A 238 21.15 -7.82 8.35
N PRO A 239 22.45 -7.97 8.55
CA PRO A 239 23.43 -6.90 8.25
C PRO A 239 23.36 -6.36 6.82
N ASP A 240 23.13 -7.22 5.84
CA ASP A 240 23.13 -6.90 4.41
C ASP A 240 21.73 -6.55 3.87
N ASP A 241 20.69 -6.62 4.69
CA ASP A 241 19.33 -6.26 4.28
C ASP A 241 19.25 -4.80 3.87
N ILE A 242 18.63 -4.54 2.75
CA ILE A 242 18.21 -3.19 2.37
C ILE A 242 16.90 -2.84 3.06
N ILE A 243 16.68 -1.56 3.34
CA ILE A 243 15.41 -1.03 3.83
C ILE A 243 14.86 -0.09 2.77
N SER A 244 13.64 -0.32 2.33
CA SER A 244 12.97 0.53 1.35
C SER A 244 11.68 1.10 1.91
N LEU A 245 11.46 2.38 1.61
CA LEU A 245 10.21 3.07 1.92
C LEU A 245 9.40 3.18 0.63
N THR A 246 8.14 2.78 0.67
CA THR A 246 7.22 2.94 -0.46
C THR A 246 5.91 3.57 0.00
N GLY A 247 5.07 3.96 -0.96
CA GLY A 247 3.88 4.75 -0.69
C GLY A 247 4.16 6.25 -0.56
N GLY A 248 3.11 7.06 -0.66
CA GLY A 248 3.22 8.52 -0.75
C GLY A 248 3.81 9.20 0.48
N LEU A 249 3.76 8.55 1.64
CA LEU A 249 4.27 9.11 2.91
C LEU A 249 5.64 8.58 3.32
N GLY A 250 6.14 7.53 2.69
CA GLY A 250 7.47 6.97 3.02
C GLY A 250 8.57 8.03 3.10
N PRO A 251 8.73 8.91 2.10
CA PRO A 251 9.77 9.93 2.11
C PRO A 251 9.67 10.93 3.29
N ALA A 252 8.47 11.23 3.78
CA ALA A 252 8.28 12.16 4.89
C ALA A 252 8.88 11.64 6.20
N TYR A 253 8.92 10.32 6.39
CA TYR A 253 9.50 9.70 7.58
C TYR A 253 11.02 9.58 7.54
N ALA A 254 11.64 9.59 6.36
CA ALA A 254 13.07 9.34 6.20
C ALA A 254 13.96 10.28 7.04
N THR A 255 13.53 11.53 7.26
CA THR A 255 14.28 12.52 8.05
C THR A 255 14.24 12.24 9.55
N PHE A 256 13.24 11.50 10.03
CA PHE A 256 13.04 11.20 11.45
C PHE A 256 13.72 9.91 11.92
N PHE A 257 14.20 9.08 11.00
CA PHE A 257 14.87 7.83 11.37
C PHE A 257 16.25 8.05 11.97
N SER A 258 16.69 7.07 12.76
CA SER A 258 18.03 6.96 13.29
C SER A 258 19.09 6.90 12.17
N PRO A 259 20.36 7.32 12.47
CA PRO A 259 21.42 7.28 11.48
C PRO A 259 21.67 5.89 10.88
N ASP A 260 21.46 4.84 11.66
CA ASP A 260 21.73 3.46 11.21
C ASP A 260 20.68 2.98 10.21
N ILE A 261 19.40 3.30 10.40
CA ILE A 261 18.36 3.03 9.41
C ILE A 261 18.59 3.86 8.14
N LYS A 262 18.89 5.16 8.29
CA LYS A 262 19.17 6.05 7.15
C LYS A 262 20.26 5.51 6.22
N LYS A 263 21.33 4.93 6.75
CA LYS A 263 22.42 4.33 5.96
C LYS A 263 21.98 3.15 5.10
N ARG A 264 20.92 2.44 5.54
CA ARG A 264 20.39 1.24 4.88
C ARG A 264 19.26 1.54 3.91
N LEU A 265 18.75 2.77 3.88
CA LEU A 265 17.69 3.15 2.96
C LEU A 265 18.15 3.02 1.52
N ARG A 266 17.34 2.33 0.71
CA ARG A 266 17.54 2.21 -0.74
C ARG A 266 16.21 2.53 -1.44
N PRO A 267 16.27 3.13 -2.64
CA PRO A 267 15.07 3.34 -3.44
C PRO A 267 14.42 2.00 -3.83
N ALA A 268 13.11 2.00 -4.01
CA ALA A 268 12.38 0.86 -4.54
C ALA A 268 12.91 0.48 -5.93
N GLN A 269 13.07 -0.82 -6.19
CA GLN A 269 13.49 -1.34 -7.50
C GLN A 269 12.34 -1.32 -8.51
N GLY A 270 11.12 -1.51 -8.04
CA GLY A 270 9.90 -1.52 -8.85
C GLY A 270 8.64 -1.34 -7.99
N SER A 271 7.50 -1.55 -8.63
CA SER A 271 6.17 -1.43 -8.04
C SER A 271 5.60 -2.79 -7.62
N ALA A 272 4.45 -2.78 -6.92
CA ALA A 272 3.70 -4.00 -6.63
C ALA A 272 3.30 -4.77 -7.91
N LEU A 273 3.01 -4.05 -8.99
CA LEU A 273 2.70 -4.66 -10.29
C LEU A 273 3.92 -5.40 -10.88
N ASP A 274 5.11 -4.81 -10.76
CA ASP A 274 6.35 -5.47 -11.18
C ASP A 274 6.59 -6.74 -10.35
N GLY A 275 6.36 -6.65 -9.03
CA GLY A 275 6.44 -7.79 -8.14
C GLY A 275 5.44 -8.90 -8.47
N ALA A 276 4.21 -8.56 -8.83
CA ALA A 276 3.22 -9.53 -9.28
C ALA A 276 3.69 -10.28 -10.53
N LEU A 277 4.25 -9.57 -11.52
CA LEU A 277 4.81 -10.20 -12.73
C LEU A 277 6.04 -11.05 -12.40
N MET A 278 6.92 -10.60 -11.51
CA MET A 278 8.07 -11.40 -11.07
C MET A 278 7.62 -12.70 -10.42
N LEU A 279 6.63 -12.66 -9.53
CA LEU A 279 6.08 -13.84 -8.88
C LEU A 279 5.39 -14.78 -9.91
N ALA A 280 4.66 -14.23 -10.88
CA ALA A 280 4.10 -15.03 -11.97
C ALA A 280 5.18 -15.75 -12.78
N ARG A 281 6.31 -15.09 -13.08
CA ARG A 281 7.45 -15.68 -13.82
C ARG A 281 8.21 -16.76 -13.06
N ARG A 282 8.08 -16.82 -11.72
CA ARG A 282 8.65 -17.86 -10.86
C ARG A 282 7.74 -19.08 -10.70
N MET A 283 6.51 -19.03 -11.20
CA MET A 283 5.61 -20.18 -11.18
C MET A 283 6.10 -21.20 -12.22
N ASP A 284 6.31 -22.44 -11.80
CA ASP A 284 6.71 -23.58 -12.63
C ASP A 284 5.53 -24.21 -13.40
#